data_9b305d77003969d910f0cd7413e3ac45
#
_entry.id   9b305d77003969d910f0cd7413e3ac45
#
_cell.length_a   1.000
_cell.length_b   1.000
_cell.length_c   1.000
_cell.angle_alpha   90.00
_cell.angle_beta   90.00
_cell.angle_gamma   90.00
#
_symmetry.space_group_name_H-M   'P 1'
#
loop_
_entity.id
_entity.type
_entity.pdbx_description
1 polymer ?
#
loop_
_entity_poly.entity_id
_entity_poly.type
_entity_poly.pdbx_seq_one_letter_code
_entity_poly.pdbx_strand_id
1 'polypeptide(L)'
;MGTKVKETCTVLNQECIGKDIYSMWIQTKTIAGNARPGQFVSVYTQDGSKLLPRPISLCEIDKEKGALRLVYRVTGPKTGTESFSRLHAGAQLELLGPLGNGFPLEEAAGRKVFLMGGGIGVPPMLETMKQLDAKKIAVLGYRDELFLNEEFEKNGEVYIATEDGSAGTKGNVMDAIRENDLEADVIFACGPKPMLRAIKAYALEKGIPCWVSMEERMACGIGACLGCVCQSTETDTHSHVHNKRVCKDGPVFRSTEVEL
;
A
#
# COMPACT_ATOMS: atom_id res chain seq x y z
N MET A 1 -9.62 -3.42 17.53
CA MET A 1 -9.27 -4.18 16.29
C MET A 1 -10.56 -4.48 15.54
N GLY A 2 -10.64 -4.10 14.25
CA GLY A 2 -11.80 -4.43 13.43
C GLY A 2 -11.95 -5.93 13.22
N THR A 3 -13.18 -6.39 12.95
CA THR A 3 -13.51 -7.80 12.75
C THR A 3 -12.84 -8.28 11.45
N LYS A 4 -11.91 -9.22 11.56
CA LYS A 4 -11.31 -9.91 10.40
C LYS A 4 -12.24 -11.02 9.95
N VAL A 5 -12.58 -11.05 8.68
CA VAL A 5 -13.48 -12.09 8.12
C VAL A 5 -12.86 -12.70 6.87
N LYS A 6 -13.16 -13.98 6.63
CA LYS A 6 -12.94 -14.63 5.35
C LYS A 6 -14.30 -14.73 4.65
N GLU A 7 -14.42 -14.16 3.46
CA GLU A 7 -15.67 -14.17 2.70
C GLU A 7 -15.44 -14.42 1.21
N THR A 8 -16.44 -15.00 0.57
CA THR A 8 -16.48 -15.14 -0.89
C THR A 8 -17.00 -13.83 -1.46
N CYS A 9 -16.25 -13.26 -2.38
CA CYS A 9 -16.47 -11.95 -2.98
C CYS A 9 -16.64 -12.09 -4.48
N THR A 10 -17.32 -11.12 -5.09
CA THR A 10 -17.56 -11.09 -6.54
C THR A 10 -16.76 -9.97 -7.19
N VAL A 11 -16.04 -10.27 -8.25
CA VAL A 11 -15.38 -9.26 -9.09
C VAL A 11 -16.45 -8.44 -9.81
N LEU A 12 -16.43 -7.13 -9.61
CA LEU A 12 -17.35 -6.18 -10.28
C LEU A 12 -16.83 -5.80 -11.66
N ASN A 13 -15.55 -5.46 -11.74
CA ASN A 13 -14.82 -5.25 -12.99
C ASN A 13 -13.33 -5.47 -12.78
N GLN A 14 -12.61 -5.64 -13.88
CA GLN A 14 -11.15 -5.66 -13.90
C GLN A 14 -10.65 -5.07 -15.21
N GLU A 15 -9.60 -4.29 -15.14
CA GLU A 15 -8.94 -3.68 -16.29
C GLU A 15 -7.42 -3.70 -16.13
N CYS A 16 -6.71 -3.74 -17.24
CA CYS A 16 -5.27 -3.53 -17.30
C CYS A 16 -5.01 -2.02 -17.40
N ILE A 17 -4.37 -1.44 -16.40
CA ILE A 17 -4.11 0.01 -16.31
C ILE A 17 -2.64 0.38 -16.57
N GLY A 18 -1.80 -0.60 -16.88
CA GLY A 18 -0.39 -0.46 -17.21
C GLY A 18 0.23 -1.82 -17.46
N LYS A 19 1.49 -1.86 -17.88
CA LYS A 19 2.20 -3.11 -18.17
C LYS A 19 2.23 -4.02 -16.95
N ASP A 20 1.53 -5.15 -17.06
CA ASP A 20 1.36 -6.12 -15.98
C ASP A 20 0.67 -5.56 -14.71
N ILE A 21 -0.01 -4.41 -14.80
CA ILE A 21 -0.72 -3.77 -13.70
C ILE A 21 -2.22 -3.83 -13.95
N TYR A 22 -2.94 -4.40 -12.99
CA TYR A 22 -4.38 -4.61 -13.06
C TYR A 22 -5.08 -3.89 -11.93
N SER A 23 -6.22 -3.29 -12.25
CA SER A 23 -7.17 -2.69 -11.32
C SER A 23 -8.42 -3.55 -11.26
N MET A 24 -8.78 -4.03 -10.07
CA MET A 24 -9.90 -4.93 -9.86
C MET A 24 -10.81 -4.39 -8.76
N TRP A 25 -12.08 -4.13 -9.09
CA TRP A 25 -13.12 -3.83 -8.13
C TRP A 25 -13.84 -5.10 -7.68
N ILE A 26 -14.02 -5.24 -6.37
CA ILE A 26 -14.56 -6.44 -5.74
C ILE A 26 -15.68 -6.04 -4.79
N GLN A 27 -16.85 -6.67 -4.94
CA GLN A 27 -17.96 -6.57 -4.00
C GLN A 27 -17.65 -7.40 -2.77
N THR A 28 -17.70 -6.79 -1.59
CA THR A 28 -17.52 -7.45 -0.28
C THR A 28 -18.72 -7.13 0.61
N LYS A 29 -19.04 -8.02 1.55
CA LYS A 29 -20.15 -7.79 2.50
C LYS A 29 -19.67 -7.04 3.74
N THR A 30 -18.56 -7.47 4.29
CA THR A 30 -18.10 -7.04 5.62
C THR A 30 -16.77 -6.31 5.55
N ILE A 31 -15.86 -6.71 4.64
CA ILE A 31 -14.47 -6.22 4.62
C ILE A 31 -14.44 -4.72 4.34
N ALA A 32 -15.14 -4.24 3.30
CA ALA A 32 -15.15 -2.82 2.92
C ALA A 32 -15.66 -1.91 4.05
N GLY A 33 -16.72 -2.32 4.76
CA GLY A 33 -17.29 -1.54 5.87
C GLY A 33 -16.33 -1.33 7.04
N ASN A 34 -15.40 -2.27 7.24
CA ASN A 34 -14.42 -2.26 8.34
C ASN A 34 -13.00 -1.83 7.91
N ALA A 35 -12.78 -1.64 6.63
CA ALA A 35 -11.47 -1.30 6.07
C ALA A 35 -11.06 0.16 6.35
N ARG A 36 -9.74 0.38 6.40
CA ARG A 36 -9.09 1.68 6.58
C ARG A 36 -7.93 1.85 5.60
N PRO A 37 -7.55 3.09 5.23
CA PRO A 37 -6.40 3.36 4.38
C PRO A 37 -5.10 2.75 4.93
N GLY A 38 -4.29 2.18 4.05
CA GLY A 38 -3.03 1.53 4.42
C GLY A 38 -3.14 0.07 4.85
N GLN A 39 -4.36 -0.46 5.01
CA GLN A 39 -4.59 -1.88 5.22
C GLN A 39 -4.52 -2.67 3.91
N PHE A 40 -4.55 -3.99 4.03
CA PHE A 40 -4.52 -4.93 2.91
C PHE A 40 -5.53 -6.07 3.10
N VAL A 41 -5.69 -6.88 2.07
CA VAL A 41 -6.43 -8.14 2.10
C VAL A 41 -5.55 -9.28 1.60
N SER A 42 -5.78 -10.49 2.10
CA SER A 42 -5.22 -11.71 1.54
C SER A 42 -6.18 -12.29 0.51
N VAL A 43 -5.76 -12.35 -0.75
CA VAL A 43 -6.53 -12.85 -1.88
C VAL A 43 -6.14 -14.30 -2.16
N TYR A 44 -7.11 -15.21 -2.11
CA TYR A 44 -6.90 -16.62 -2.39
C TYR A 44 -7.13 -16.93 -3.86
N THR A 45 -6.27 -17.78 -4.43
CA THR A 45 -6.49 -18.32 -5.77
C THR A 45 -7.42 -19.52 -5.68
N GLN A 46 -8.13 -19.81 -6.78
CA GLN A 46 -8.90 -21.05 -6.92
C GLN A 46 -8.01 -22.23 -7.40
N ASP A 47 -6.73 -21.97 -7.66
CA ASP A 47 -5.77 -22.96 -8.10
C ASP A 47 -5.12 -23.65 -6.90
N GLY A 48 -5.50 -24.90 -6.65
CA GLY A 48 -4.99 -25.71 -5.54
C GLY A 48 -3.46 -25.91 -5.53
N SER A 49 -2.75 -25.61 -6.61
CA SER A 49 -1.29 -25.62 -6.64
C SER A 49 -0.66 -24.35 -6.00
N LYS A 50 -1.47 -23.33 -5.70
CA LYS A 50 -1.05 -22.04 -5.15
C LYS A 50 -1.63 -21.85 -3.75
N LEU A 51 -1.12 -22.60 -2.79
CA LEU A 51 -1.65 -22.72 -1.43
C LEU A 51 -1.67 -21.40 -0.63
N LEU A 52 -0.69 -20.53 -0.83
CA LEU A 52 -0.61 -19.27 -0.07
C LEU A 52 -1.43 -18.18 -0.74
N PRO A 53 -2.18 -17.37 0.03
CA PRO A 53 -2.87 -16.19 -0.52
C PRO A 53 -1.87 -15.09 -0.88
N ARG A 54 -2.34 -14.12 -1.64
CA ARG A 54 -1.55 -12.92 -2.02
C ARG A 54 -2.02 -11.73 -1.20
N PRO A 55 -1.13 -11.13 -0.38
CA PRO A 55 -1.44 -9.86 0.28
C PRO A 55 -1.46 -8.75 -0.77
N ILE A 56 -2.58 -8.05 -0.87
CA ILE A 56 -2.77 -6.91 -1.77
C ILE A 56 -3.29 -5.73 -0.96
N SER A 57 -2.59 -4.61 -1.03
CA SER A 57 -3.00 -3.37 -0.38
C SER A 57 -4.28 -2.81 -0.97
N LEU A 58 -5.08 -2.14 -0.14
CA LEU A 58 -6.30 -1.47 -0.57
C LEU A 58 -5.95 -0.19 -1.32
N CYS A 59 -6.41 -0.09 -2.56
CA CYS A 59 -6.26 1.11 -3.39
C CYS A 59 -7.39 2.10 -3.13
N GLU A 60 -8.63 1.59 -3.06
CA GLU A 60 -9.81 2.38 -2.72
C GLU A 60 -10.82 1.55 -1.90
N ILE A 61 -11.62 2.25 -1.08
CA ILE A 61 -12.62 1.68 -0.19
C ILE A 61 -13.95 2.41 -0.39
N ASP A 62 -14.90 1.77 -1.05
CA ASP A 62 -16.27 2.28 -1.17
C ASP A 62 -17.17 1.59 -0.14
N LYS A 63 -17.33 2.23 1.02
CA LYS A 63 -18.14 1.70 2.13
C LYS A 63 -19.63 1.69 1.81
N GLU A 64 -20.10 2.65 1.01
CA GLU A 64 -21.51 2.77 0.66
C GLU A 64 -21.95 1.63 -0.27
N LYS A 65 -21.13 1.34 -1.28
CA LYS A 65 -21.37 0.22 -2.19
C LYS A 65 -20.88 -1.11 -1.63
N GLY A 66 -20.15 -1.13 -0.52
CA GLY A 66 -19.52 -2.33 0.02
C GLY A 66 -18.49 -2.91 -0.95
N ALA A 67 -17.65 -2.09 -1.54
CA ALA A 67 -16.68 -2.50 -2.55
C ALA A 67 -15.25 -2.06 -2.22
N LEU A 68 -14.28 -2.83 -2.70
CA LEU A 68 -12.85 -2.55 -2.59
C LEU A 68 -12.22 -2.51 -3.97
N ARG A 69 -11.32 -1.56 -4.21
CA ARG A 69 -10.44 -1.57 -5.38
C ARG A 69 -9.07 -2.11 -4.98
N LEU A 70 -8.64 -3.14 -5.65
CA LEU A 70 -7.29 -3.70 -5.55
C LEU A 70 -6.52 -3.38 -6.82
N VAL A 71 -5.32 -2.84 -6.67
CA VAL A 71 -4.40 -2.64 -7.79
C VAL A 71 -3.14 -3.46 -7.51
N TYR A 72 -2.78 -4.32 -8.44
CA TYR A 72 -1.70 -5.28 -8.27
C TYR A 72 -0.89 -5.49 -9.54
N ARG A 73 0.35 -5.91 -9.37
CA ARG A 73 1.24 -6.28 -10.48
C ARG A 73 1.28 -7.79 -10.65
N VAL A 74 1.23 -8.25 -11.89
CA VAL A 74 1.55 -9.64 -12.24
C VAL A 74 3.07 -9.82 -12.17
N THR A 75 3.52 -10.69 -11.27
CA THR A 75 4.94 -10.85 -10.95
C THR A 75 5.63 -11.95 -11.78
N GLY A 76 4.95 -12.46 -12.78
CA GLY A 76 5.47 -13.45 -13.72
C GLY A 76 4.49 -14.61 -13.99
N PRO A 77 4.86 -15.53 -14.88
CA PRO A 77 4.02 -16.66 -15.25
C PRO A 77 3.82 -17.64 -14.09
N LYS A 78 2.68 -18.31 -14.08
CA LYS A 78 2.28 -19.31 -13.06
C LYS A 78 2.19 -18.76 -11.63
N THR A 79 2.12 -17.44 -11.44
CA THR A 79 1.93 -16.78 -10.13
C THR A 79 0.44 -16.67 -9.77
N GLY A 80 0.13 -16.39 -8.50
CA GLY A 80 -1.25 -16.11 -8.09
C GLY A 80 -1.79 -14.82 -8.72
N THR A 81 -0.95 -13.80 -8.86
CA THR A 81 -1.34 -12.54 -9.51
C THR A 81 -1.64 -12.73 -11.00
N GLU A 82 -0.96 -13.64 -11.71
CA GLU A 82 -1.33 -14.03 -13.07
C GLU A 82 -2.70 -14.72 -13.11
N SER A 83 -3.02 -15.56 -12.12
CA SER A 83 -4.36 -16.16 -12.05
C SER A 83 -5.44 -15.10 -11.85
N PHE A 84 -5.17 -14.06 -11.07
CA PHE A 84 -6.10 -12.96 -10.86
C PHE A 84 -6.31 -12.14 -12.13
N SER A 85 -5.25 -11.90 -12.93
CA SER A 85 -5.36 -11.10 -14.16
C SER A 85 -6.31 -11.69 -15.23
N ARG A 86 -6.68 -12.96 -15.07
CA ARG A 86 -7.65 -13.66 -15.95
C ARG A 86 -9.09 -13.61 -15.45
N LEU A 87 -9.32 -13.03 -14.26
CA LEU A 87 -10.65 -12.88 -13.72
C LEU A 87 -11.42 -11.80 -14.47
N HIS A 88 -12.73 -11.93 -14.53
CA HIS A 88 -13.65 -11.02 -15.18
C HIS A 88 -14.86 -10.72 -14.29
N ALA A 89 -15.65 -9.76 -14.65
CA ALA A 89 -16.87 -9.43 -13.92
C ALA A 89 -17.76 -10.68 -13.71
N GLY A 90 -18.26 -10.84 -12.48
CA GLY A 90 -19.02 -12.02 -12.04
C GLY A 90 -18.16 -13.17 -11.50
N ALA A 91 -16.84 -13.19 -11.72
CA ALA A 91 -15.97 -14.19 -11.12
C ALA A 91 -15.98 -14.08 -9.61
N GLN A 92 -15.83 -15.21 -8.92
CA GLN A 92 -15.76 -15.24 -7.46
C GLN A 92 -14.34 -15.54 -6.99
N LEU A 93 -13.99 -14.98 -5.84
CA LEU A 93 -12.73 -15.24 -5.17
C LEU A 93 -12.92 -15.12 -3.65
N GLU A 94 -12.02 -15.72 -2.89
CA GLU A 94 -12.03 -15.61 -1.44
C GLU A 94 -11.07 -14.52 -0.98
N LEU A 95 -11.53 -13.65 -0.08
CA LEU A 95 -10.75 -12.64 0.61
C LEU A 95 -10.72 -12.91 2.12
N LEU A 96 -9.57 -12.70 2.72
CA LEU A 96 -9.43 -12.57 4.18
C LEU A 96 -9.03 -11.13 4.48
N GLY A 97 -9.82 -10.44 5.28
CA GLY A 97 -9.56 -9.04 5.63
C GLY A 97 -10.60 -8.37 6.54
N PRO A 98 -10.47 -7.06 6.76
CA PRO A 98 -9.27 -6.26 6.48
C PRO A 98 -8.11 -6.67 7.40
N LEU A 99 -6.87 -6.58 6.90
CA LEU A 99 -5.68 -7.02 7.61
C LEU A 99 -4.70 -5.87 7.87
N GLY A 100 -3.92 -6.02 8.94
CA GLY A 100 -2.92 -5.05 9.35
C GLY A 100 -3.49 -3.76 9.92
N ASN A 101 -2.59 -2.82 10.19
CA ASN A 101 -2.88 -1.47 10.66
C ASN A 101 -2.89 -0.49 9.48
N GLY A 102 -3.71 0.56 9.56
CA GLY A 102 -3.72 1.65 8.59
C GLY A 102 -2.75 2.78 8.94
N PHE A 103 -2.67 3.80 8.07
CA PHE A 103 -1.98 5.04 8.40
C PHE A 103 -2.73 5.81 9.48
N PRO A 104 -2.00 6.44 10.45
CA PRO A 104 -2.59 7.26 11.50
C PRO A 104 -2.97 8.64 10.95
N LEU A 105 -4.11 8.75 10.27
CA LEU A 105 -4.55 9.97 9.59
C LEU A 105 -4.70 11.15 10.55
N GLU A 106 -5.07 10.89 11.80
CA GLU A 106 -5.23 11.87 12.86
C GLU A 106 -3.93 12.63 13.20
N GLU A 107 -2.78 11.98 13.05
CA GLU A 107 -1.47 12.61 13.29
C GLU A 107 -1.08 13.61 12.18
N ALA A 108 -1.76 13.55 11.06
CA ALA A 108 -1.52 14.40 9.90
C ALA A 108 -2.60 15.46 9.67
N ALA A 109 -3.68 15.45 10.47
CA ALA A 109 -4.82 16.35 10.29
C ALA A 109 -4.41 17.84 10.38
N GLY A 110 -4.85 18.64 9.40
CA GLY A 110 -4.55 20.07 9.30
C GLY A 110 -3.10 20.41 8.93
N ARG A 111 -2.24 19.43 8.68
CA ARG A 111 -0.81 19.60 8.38
C ARG A 111 -0.52 19.48 6.89
N LYS A 112 0.69 19.86 6.48
CA LYS A 112 1.20 19.60 5.14
C LYS A 112 1.79 18.19 5.07
N VAL A 113 1.27 17.34 4.20
CA VAL A 113 1.59 15.90 4.22
C VAL A 113 2.14 15.45 2.87
N PHE A 114 3.30 14.80 2.89
CA PHE A 114 3.76 14.02 1.77
C PHE A 114 3.12 12.63 1.78
N LEU A 115 2.51 12.27 0.64
CA LEU A 115 2.02 10.95 0.32
C LEU A 115 2.94 10.36 -0.74
N MET A 116 3.92 9.55 -0.31
CA MET A 116 4.99 9.10 -1.19
C MET A 116 4.76 7.66 -1.62
N GLY A 117 4.50 7.46 -2.91
CA GLY A 117 4.27 6.15 -3.51
C GLY A 117 5.37 5.76 -4.49
N GLY A 118 5.83 4.51 -4.47
CA GLY A 118 6.81 4.01 -5.46
C GLY A 118 6.37 2.71 -6.13
N GLY A 119 6.23 2.71 -7.45
CA GLY A 119 5.78 1.54 -8.22
C GLY A 119 4.45 1.00 -7.70
N ILE A 120 4.38 -0.28 -7.32
CA ILE A 120 3.13 -0.87 -6.79
C ILE A 120 2.79 -0.38 -5.37
N GLY A 121 3.60 0.44 -4.75
CA GLY A 121 3.27 1.17 -3.53
C GLY A 121 2.46 2.45 -3.75
N VAL A 122 2.25 2.89 -5.00
CA VAL A 122 1.38 4.03 -5.34
C VAL A 122 -0.09 3.77 -4.98
N PRO A 123 -0.72 2.63 -5.32
CA PRO A 123 -2.14 2.39 -5.07
C PRO A 123 -2.61 2.64 -3.63
N PRO A 124 -1.97 2.13 -2.56
CA PRO A 124 -2.44 2.35 -1.20
C PRO A 124 -2.37 3.81 -0.73
N MET A 125 -1.58 4.65 -1.40
CA MET A 125 -1.51 6.08 -1.10
C MET A 125 -2.75 6.83 -1.60
N LEU A 126 -3.48 6.31 -2.60
CA LEU A 126 -4.67 6.97 -3.15
C LEU A 126 -5.79 7.05 -2.11
N GLU A 127 -6.17 5.94 -1.49
CA GLU A 127 -7.19 5.94 -0.43
C GLU A 127 -6.76 6.79 0.76
N THR A 128 -5.47 6.71 1.12
CA THR A 128 -4.91 7.54 2.18
C THR A 128 -5.07 9.03 1.85
N MET A 129 -4.77 9.44 0.61
CA MET A 129 -4.93 10.81 0.15
C MET A 129 -6.40 11.25 0.14
N LYS A 130 -7.33 10.39 -0.26
CA LYS A 130 -8.76 10.70 -0.31
C LYS A 130 -9.35 10.97 1.07
N GLN A 131 -8.97 10.16 2.07
CA GLN A 131 -9.53 10.26 3.43
C GLN A 131 -8.82 11.26 4.34
N LEU A 132 -7.64 11.75 3.95
CA LEU A 132 -6.83 12.66 4.75
C LEU A 132 -7.39 14.08 4.72
N ASP A 133 -7.64 14.67 5.89
CA ASP A 133 -7.99 16.09 6.06
C ASP A 133 -6.72 16.91 6.32
N ALA A 134 -6.01 17.28 5.25
CA ALA A 134 -4.71 17.93 5.31
C ALA A 134 -4.39 18.66 3.99
N LYS A 135 -3.32 19.46 3.97
CA LYS A 135 -2.71 19.91 2.72
C LYS A 135 -1.89 18.75 2.13
N LYS A 136 -2.41 18.14 1.06
CA LYS A 136 -1.93 16.87 0.50
C LYS A 136 -1.02 17.10 -0.70
N ILE A 137 0.18 16.53 -0.64
CA ILE A 137 1.16 16.53 -1.72
C ILE A 137 1.55 15.09 -1.99
N ALA A 138 1.11 14.54 -3.12
CA ALA A 138 1.55 13.23 -3.59
C ALA A 138 2.89 13.36 -4.33
N VAL A 139 3.86 12.53 -3.96
CA VAL A 139 5.13 12.40 -4.67
C VAL A 139 5.25 10.96 -5.15
N LEU A 140 5.01 10.75 -6.44
CA LEU A 140 4.82 9.43 -7.02
C LEU A 140 6.02 9.04 -7.90
N GLY A 141 6.65 7.90 -7.57
CA GLY A 141 7.79 7.37 -8.29
C GLY A 141 7.39 6.18 -9.16
N TYR A 142 7.77 6.24 -10.42
CA TYR A 142 7.55 5.19 -11.40
C TYR A 142 8.87 4.83 -12.08
N ARG A 143 8.91 3.68 -12.72
CA ARG A 143 10.04 3.32 -13.54
C ARG A 143 9.99 4.03 -14.89
N ASP A 144 8.88 3.85 -15.60
CA ASP A 144 8.68 4.28 -16.99
C ASP A 144 7.21 4.61 -17.30
N GLU A 145 6.24 3.88 -16.77
CA GLU A 145 4.82 4.00 -17.10
C GLU A 145 3.99 4.48 -15.90
N LEU A 146 3.16 5.49 -16.14
CA LEU A 146 2.30 6.09 -15.11
C LEU A 146 0.96 5.34 -15.02
N PHE A 147 0.42 5.27 -13.81
CA PHE A 147 -0.94 4.79 -13.55
C PHE A 147 -1.50 5.49 -12.30
N LEU A 148 -2.80 5.71 -12.26
CA LEU A 148 -3.55 6.40 -11.19
C LEU A 148 -3.22 7.89 -10.97
N ASN A 149 -2.32 8.49 -11.73
CA ASN A 149 -1.91 9.90 -11.53
C ASN A 149 -3.10 10.87 -11.63
N GLU A 150 -4.01 10.68 -12.58
CA GLU A 150 -5.21 11.52 -12.72
C GLU A 150 -6.15 11.44 -11.51
N GLU A 151 -6.23 10.28 -10.85
CA GLU A 151 -7.01 10.10 -9.62
C GLU A 151 -6.36 10.85 -8.45
N PHE A 152 -5.03 10.89 -8.36
CA PHE A 152 -4.32 11.68 -7.36
C PHE A 152 -4.52 13.19 -7.58
N GLU A 153 -4.42 13.67 -8.82
CA GLU A 153 -4.61 15.08 -9.19
C GLU A 153 -5.97 15.64 -8.77
N LYS A 154 -7.00 14.79 -8.73
CA LYS A 154 -8.34 15.17 -8.23
C LYS A 154 -8.39 15.39 -6.71
N ASN A 155 -7.36 14.97 -5.97
CA ASN A 155 -7.35 14.95 -4.52
C ASN A 155 -6.28 15.86 -3.87
N GLY A 156 -5.40 16.47 -4.65
CA GLY A 156 -4.36 17.40 -4.16
C GLY A 156 -3.24 17.64 -5.16
N GLU A 157 -2.13 18.21 -4.70
CA GLU A 157 -0.95 18.46 -5.52
C GLU A 157 -0.23 17.14 -5.85
N VAL A 158 0.25 16.98 -7.08
CA VAL A 158 0.95 15.76 -7.53
C VAL A 158 2.28 16.11 -8.18
N TYR A 159 3.33 15.46 -7.74
CA TYR A 159 4.66 15.50 -8.33
C TYR A 159 5.08 14.09 -8.73
N ILE A 160 5.56 13.97 -9.94
CA ILE A 160 5.92 12.68 -10.55
C ILE A 160 7.43 12.62 -10.74
N ALA A 161 8.02 11.46 -10.45
CA ALA A 161 9.37 11.12 -10.85
C ALA A 161 9.36 9.82 -11.66
N THR A 162 10.12 9.78 -12.76
CA THR A 162 10.36 8.57 -13.54
C THR A 162 11.85 8.32 -13.69
N GLU A 163 12.27 7.05 -13.58
CA GLU A 163 13.69 6.69 -13.67
C GLU A 163 14.30 7.08 -15.02
N ASP A 164 13.53 6.92 -16.10
CA ASP A 164 13.96 7.26 -17.46
C ASP A 164 13.78 8.74 -17.83
N GLY A 165 13.00 9.51 -17.05
CA GLY A 165 12.67 10.91 -17.32
C GLY A 165 11.57 11.10 -18.37
N SER A 166 10.75 10.08 -18.62
CA SER A 166 9.63 10.15 -19.58
C SER A 166 8.50 11.06 -19.10
N ALA A 167 8.38 11.28 -17.78
CA ALA A 167 7.39 12.19 -17.20
C ALA A 167 7.90 12.75 -15.85
N GLY A 168 7.60 14.03 -15.60
CA GLY A 168 7.99 14.73 -14.37
C GLY A 168 9.51 14.85 -14.20
N THR A 169 9.97 14.77 -12.96
CA THR A 169 11.39 14.78 -12.59
C THR A 169 12.06 13.49 -13.03
N LYS A 170 13.22 13.58 -13.69
CA LYS A 170 14.06 12.41 -13.98
C LYS A 170 14.76 11.93 -12.71
N GLY A 171 14.50 10.69 -12.32
CA GLY A 171 15.11 10.08 -11.14
C GLY A 171 14.07 9.42 -10.23
N ASN A 172 14.14 9.71 -8.95
CA ASN A 172 13.29 9.12 -7.91
C ASN A 172 12.53 10.19 -7.12
N VAL A 173 11.68 9.77 -6.20
CA VAL A 173 10.83 10.67 -5.40
C VAL A 173 11.62 11.71 -4.59
N MET A 174 12.86 11.41 -4.18
CA MET A 174 13.71 12.37 -3.47
C MET A 174 14.27 13.44 -4.41
N ASP A 175 14.46 13.10 -5.68
CA ASP A 175 14.88 14.07 -6.71
C ASP A 175 13.73 15.03 -7.01
N ALA A 176 12.48 14.53 -7.10
CA ALA A 176 11.29 15.36 -7.25
C ALA A 176 11.11 16.36 -6.08
N ILE A 177 11.35 15.93 -4.84
CA ILE A 177 11.30 16.81 -3.66
C ILE A 177 12.33 17.93 -3.78
N ARG A 178 13.58 17.61 -4.16
CA ARG A 178 14.66 18.60 -4.27
C ARG A 178 14.46 19.58 -5.43
N GLU A 179 14.08 19.05 -6.60
CA GLU A 179 13.89 19.87 -7.81
C GLU A 179 12.76 20.89 -7.67
N ASN A 180 11.73 20.55 -6.90
CA ASN A 180 10.55 21.39 -6.72
C ASN A 180 10.52 22.10 -5.35
N ASP A 181 11.60 22.06 -4.57
CA ASP A 181 11.70 22.69 -3.23
C ASP A 181 10.52 22.32 -2.32
N LEU A 182 10.12 21.05 -2.31
CA LEU A 182 8.95 20.60 -1.56
C LEU A 182 9.25 20.45 -0.08
N GLU A 183 8.28 20.83 0.74
CA GLU A 183 8.32 20.65 2.19
C GLU A 183 7.04 20.00 2.71
N ALA A 184 7.14 19.29 3.83
CA ALA A 184 6.01 18.72 4.55
C ALA A 184 6.27 18.63 6.05
N ASP A 185 5.19 18.57 6.82
CA ASP A 185 5.21 18.39 8.27
C ASP A 185 5.12 16.91 8.68
N VAL A 186 4.61 16.05 7.79
CA VAL A 186 4.39 14.61 8.00
C VAL A 186 4.64 13.87 6.69
N ILE A 187 5.17 12.65 6.78
CA ILE A 187 5.39 11.77 5.62
C ILE A 187 4.68 10.44 5.82
N PHE A 188 3.86 10.05 4.85
CA PHE A 188 3.32 8.71 4.67
C PHE A 188 3.90 8.11 3.39
N ALA A 189 4.49 6.92 3.49
CA ALA A 189 5.20 6.32 2.35
C ALA A 189 4.89 4.84 2.18
N CYS A 190 4.81 4.39 0.91
CA CYS A 190 4.71 2.99 0.52
C CYS A 190 5.52 2.76 -0.76
N GLY A 191 6.37 1.74 -0.77
CA GLY A 191 7.19 1.44 -1.94
C GLY A 191 8.38 0.52 -1.64
N PRO A 192 9.32 0.40 -2.57
CA PRO A 192 10.49 -0.47 -2.42
C PRO A 192 11.37 -0.08 -1.23
N LYS A 193 11.98 -1.06 -0.57
CA LYS A 193 12.86 -0.82 0.59
C LYS A 193 13.94 0.27 0.35
N PRO A 194 14.64 0.33 -0.81
CA PRO A 194 15.60 1.41 -1.06
C PRO A 194 14.97 2.81 -1.02
N MET A 195 13.75 2.97 -1.57
CA MET A 195 13.00 4.23 -1.49
C MET A 195 12.66 4.57 -0.05
N LEU A 196 12.10 3.61 0.71
CA LEU A 196 11.73 3.81 2.11
C LEU A 196 12.96 4.17 2.99
N ARG A 197 14.14 3.59 2.71
CA ARG A 197 15.41 3.98 3.39
C ARG A 197 15.78 5.43 3.13
N ALA A 198 15.70 5.87 1.88
CA ALA A 198 16.00 7.26 1.51
C ALA A 198 15.02 8.24 2.17
N ILE A 199 13.72 7.90 2.18
CA ILE A 199 12.68 8.70 2.85
C ILE A 199 12.91 8.74 4.36
N LYS A 200 13.22 7.61 5.00
CA LYS A 200 13.54 7.55 6.44
C LYS A 200 14.73 8.44 6.77
N ALA A 201 15.80 8.38 5.99
CA ALA A 201 16.99 9.23 6.19
C ALA A 201 16.66 10.72 6.08
N TYR A 202 15.91 11.11 5.06
CA TYR A 202 15.44 12.47 4.88
C TYR A 202 14.55 12.95 6.03
N ALA A 203 13.59 12.11 6.46
CA ALA A 203 12.70 12.43 7.57
C ALA A 203 13.47 12.64 8.89
N LEU A 204 14.47 11.81 9.16
CA LEU A 204 15.34 11.94 10.32
C LEU A 204 16.18 13.23 10.27
N GLU A 205 16.78 13.55 9.11
CA GLU A 205 17.56 14.78 8.90
C GLU A 205 16.72 16.04 9.14
N LYS A 206 15.47 16.02 8.64
CA LYS A 206 14.54 17.16 8.75
C LYS A 206 13.72 17.19 10.05
N GLY A 207 13.81 16.14 10.88
CA GLY A 207 12.99 16.01 12.09
C GLY A 207 11.49 15.83 11.81
N ILE A 208 11.13 15.27 10.65
CA ILE A 208 9.74 15.10 10.21
C ILE A 208 9.22 13.72 10.64
N PRO A 209 8.05 13.62 11.31
CA PRO A 209 7.38 12.35 11.55
C PRO A 209 7.10 11.59 10.26
N CYS A 210 7.50 10.32 10.21
CA CYS A 210 7.39 9.51 9.00
C CYS A 210 6.84 8.12 9.32
N TRP A 211 5.82 7.70 8.57
CA TRP A 211 5.28 6.35 8.59
C TRP A 211 5.50 5.67 7.25
N VAL A 212 5.90 4.40 7.33
CA VAL A 212 6.22 3.58 6.17
C VAL A 212 5.36 2.32 6.16
N SER A 213 4.78 2.01 5.01
CA SER A 213 4.08 0.75 4.78
C SER A 213 5.07 -0.25 4.20
N MET A 214 5.31 -1.33 4.94
CA MET A 214 6.26 -2.38 4.57
C MET A 214 5.59 -3.53 3.85
N GLU A 215 6.31 -4.12 2.92
CA GLU A 215 5.93 -5.36 2.23
C GLU A 215 6.85 -6.49 2.65
N GLU A 216 6.25 -7.64 3.01
CA GLU A 216 6.95 -8.88 3.27
C GLU A 216 6.17 -10.08 2.72
N ARG A 217 6.88 -11.20 2.51
CA ARG A 217 6.23 -12.45 2.14
C ARG A 217 5.32 -12.91 3.27
N MET A 218 4.09 -13.24 2.95
CA MET A 218 3.09 -13.62 3.93
C MET A 218 2.54 -15.01 3.64
N ALA A 219 2.24 -15.76 4.71
CA ALA A 219 1.48 -17.00 4.63
C ALA A 219 0.11 -16.82 5.29
N CYS A 220 0.02 -16.66 6.63
CA CYS A 220 -1.27 -16.60 7.31
C CYS A 220 -1.98 -15.24 7.25
N GLY A 221 -1.26 -14.12 7.13
CA GLY A 221 -1.83 -12.77 7.14
C GLY A 221 -2.38 -12.28 8.49
N ILE A 222 -2.36 -13.12 9.54
CA ILE A 222 -3.00 -12.85 10.84
C ILE A 222 -2.04 -12.85 12.04
N GLY A 223 -0.73 -12.99 11.79
CA GLY A 223 0.29 -12.94 12.83
C GLY A 223 0.60 -14.28 13.51
N ALA A 224 0.11 -15.42 13.00
CA ALA A 224 0.29 -16.73 13.65
C ALA A 224 1.57 -17.46 13.21
N CYS A 225 1.97 -17.34 11.92
CA CYS A 225 3.02 -18.20 11.34
C CYS A 225 4.44 -17.60 11.40
N LEU A 226 4.59 -16.34 11.79
CA LEU A 226 5.87 -15.61 11.82
C LEU A 226 6.60 -15.50 10.46
N GLY A 227 5.92 -15.76 9.35
CA GLY A 227 6.52 -15.75 8.00
C GLY A 227 6.81 -14.35 7.46
N CYS A 228 6.23 -13.29 8.06
CA CYS A 228 6.36 -11.90 7.62
C CYS A 228 7.05 -11.01 8.65
N VAL A 229 7.99 -11.56 9.42
CA VAL A 229 8.73 -10.77 10.42
C VAL A 229 9.70 -9.80 9.74
N CYS A 230 9.77 -8.59 10.28
CA CYS A 230 10.80 -7.60 10.00
C CYS A 230 11.56 -7.25 11.28
N GLN A 231 12.78 -6.74 11.14
CA GLN A 231 13.56 -6.28 12.30
C GLN A 231 12.98 -4.98 12.83
N SER A 232 12.87 -4.89 14.16
CA SER A 232 12.52 -3.66 14.87
C SER A 232 13.74 -3.07 15.57
N THR A 233 13.72 -1.77 15.78
CA THR A 233 14.78 -1.05 16.52
C THR A 233 14.71 -1.33 18.02
N GLU A 234 13.53 -1.69 18.53
CA GLU A 234 13.30 -2.01 19.93
C GLU A 234 13.10 -3.51 20.13
N THR A 235 13.54 -4.00 21.29
CA THR A 235 13.30 -5.37 21.72
C THR A 235 11.86 -5.50 22.21
N ASP A 236 11.12 -6.47 21.70
CA ASP A 236 9.79 -6.81 22.22
C ASP A 236 9.90 -7.32 23.65
N THR A 237 9.15 -6.72 24.56
CA THR A 237 9.23 -6.99 26.00
C THR A 237 8.75 -8.38 26.40
N HIS A 238 7.99 -9.05 25.53
CA HIS A 238 7.45 -10.39 25.81
C HIS A 238 8.28 -11.49 25.18
N SER A 239 8.68 -11.33 23.93
CA SER A 239 9.46 -12.33 23.18
C SER A 239 10.96 -12.15 23.30
N HIS A 240 11.43 -11.01 23.80
CA HIS A 240 12.84 -10.62 23.92
C HIS A 240 13.61 -10.63 22.58
N VAL A 241 12.91 -10.44 21.47
CA VAL A 241 13.50 -10.38 20.12
C VAL A 241 13.18 -9.04 19.45
N HIS A 242 14.05 -8.65 18.51
CA HIS A 242 13.88 -7.44 17.69
C HIS A 242 13.06 -7.73 16.43
N ASN A 243 11.81 -8.16 16.61
CA ASN A 243 10.94 -8.57 15.50
C ASN A 243 9.53 -8.00 15.62
N LYS A 244 9.00 -7.52 14.49
CA LYS A 244 7.58 -7.18 14.32
C LYS A 244 7.00 -7.96 13.14
N ARG A 245 5.72 -8.32 13.23
CA ARG A 245 5.01 -9.06 12.17
C ARG A 245 4.30 -8.08 11.26
N VAL A 246 4.73 -7.95 10.03
CA VAL A 246 4.16 -6.98 9.08
C VAL A 246 2.64 -7.16 8.93
N CYS A 247 2.12 -8.39 8.95
CA CYS A 247 0.69 -8.64 8.80
C CYS A 247 -0.17 -8.32 10.03
N LYS A 248 0.42 -8.17 11.22
CA LYS A 248 -0.32 -7.95 12.47
C LYS A 248 0.06 -6.64 13.15
N ASP A 249 1.37 -6.40 13.28
CA ASP A 249 1.92 -5.24 13.99
C ASP A 249 2.08 -4.04 13.03
N GLY A 250 2.13 -4.29 11.69
CA GLY A 250 2.09 -3.37 10.57
C GLY A 250 0.84 -3.56 9.69
N PRO A 251 0.91 -3.31 8.37
CA PRO A 251 2.11 -3.01 7.56
C PRO A 251 2.68 -1.60 7.78
N VAL A 252 1.90 -0.69 8.35
CA VAL A 252 2.31 0.69 8.60
C VAL A 252 3.01 0.77 9.95
N PHE A 253 4.24 1.28 9.93
CA PHE A 253 5.07 1.50 11.11
C PHE A 253 5.61 2.92 11.11
N ARG A 254 5.87 3.47 12.29
CA ARG A 254 6.72 4.65 12.36
C ARG A 254 8.11 4.28 11.84
N SER A 255 8.68 5.09 10.96
CA SER A 255 9.94 4.74 10.29
C SER A 255 11.11 4.49 11.25
N THR A 256 11.04 5.06 12.46
CA THR A 256 12.02 4.85 13.54
C THR A 256 11.87 3.52 14.27
N GLU A 257 10.76 2.80 14.12
CA GLU A 257 10.48 1.53 14.81
C GLU A 257 10.99 0.30 14.07
N VAL A 258 11.33 0.43 12.79
CA VAL A 258 11.70 -0.70 11.93
C VAL A 258 13.01 -0.45 11.19
N GLU A 259 13.74 -1.51 10.94
CA GLU A 259 14.88 -1.52 10.04
C GLU A 259 14.43 -1.77 8.60
N LEU A 260 14.96 -1.00 7.66
CA LEU A 260 14.56 -1.01 6.24
C LEU A 260 15.68 -1.56 5.35
#